data_b63f31b4bd8e155d2332b7c7bae84a49
#
_entry.id   b63f31b4bd8e155d2332b7c7bae84a49
#
_cell.length_a   1.000
_cell.length_b   1.000
_cell.length_c   1.000
_cell.angle_alpha   90.00
_cell.angle_beta   90.00
_cell.angle_gamma   90.00
#
_symmetry.space_group_name_H-M   'P 1'
#
loop_
_entity.id
_entity.type
_entity.pdbx_description
1 polymer ?
#
loop_
_entity_poly.entity_id
_entity_poly.type
_entity_poly.pdbx_seq_one_letter_code
_entity_poly.pdbx_strand_id
1 'polypeptide(L)'
;MSNSKIQKQMVKIKHFLEKAIGVPPKKVKFATFSPCAPKMLFSKYVGTLPGNSFEKKVVLIHVPHLNQNQYYTIPELNNMKQGHPLLYFNTSGPTFKQAILKELESNTPVWFGSDYGQFQHKDESFSDNQLFDYRGFEFKKEELILKKSNSIPYYQTNPNHAMVLHGFYYKTKPSQPCFWIVENSHDAKMKKISYEYDAGKIIISDSWFDNYVIIASVNHTSILSKQVRDKIKDKSSVISLPKWSPLGAVSYTHLTLPTKRIV
;
A
#
# COMPACT_ATOMS: atom_id res chain seq x y z
N MET A 1 27.91 15.81 9.66
CA MET A 1 28.46 14.76 10.56
C MET A 1 29.48 13.95 9.76
N SER A 2 30.72 13.72 10.28
CA SER A 2 31.72 12.95 9.51
C SER A 2 31.31 11.49 9.36
N ASN A 3 31.68 10.83 8.25
CA ASN A 3 31.40 9.41 8.00
C ASN A 3 31.86 8.50 9.15
N SER A 4 32.98 8.82 9.79
CA SER A 4 33.50 8.10 10.96
C SER A 4 32.53 8.18 12.18
N LYS A 5 31.94 9.34 12.41
CA LYS A 5 30.98 9.53 13.51
C LYS A 5 29.67 8.76 13.26
N ILE A 6 29.20 8.72 12.01
CA ILE A 6 28.03 7.92 11.60
C ILE A 6 28.32 6.43 11.82
N GLN A 7 29.46 5.93 11.38
CA GLN A 7 29.82 4.52 11.54
C GLN A 7 29.87 4.10 13.02
N LYS A 8 30.45 4.93 13.88
CA LYS A 8 30.46 4.65 15.33
C LYS A 8 29.05 4.58 15.92
N GLN A 9 28.14 5.44 15.50
CA GLN A 9 26.73 5.38 15.95
C GLN A 9 26.02 4.11 15.42
N MET A 10 26.23 3.74 14.18
CA MET A 10 25.64 2.54 13.59
C MET A 10 26.09 1.26 14.32
N VAL A 11 27.36 1.18 14.72
CA VAL A 11 27.87 0.06 15.53
C VAL A 11 27.16 -0.01 16.90
N LYS A 12 26.95 1.13 17.57
CA LYS A 12 26.21 1.18 18.84
C LYS A 12 24.76 0.72 18.68
N ILE A 13 24.08 1.21 17.64
CA ILE A 13 22.69 0.82 17.34
C ILE A 13 22.61 -0.68 17.05
N LYS A 14 23.50 -1.20 16.21
CA LYS A 14 23.59 -2.64 15.94
C LYS A 14 23.75 -3.46 17.22
N HIS A 15 24.69 -3.09 18.07
CA HIS A 15 24.94 -3.79 19.33
C HIS A 15 23.74 -3.74 20.28
N PHE A 16 23.05 -2.59 20.34
CA PHE A 16 21.81 -2.46 21.09
C PHE A 16 20.72 -3.40 20.58
N LEU A 17 20.51 -3.43 19.25
CA LEU A 17 19.52 -4.31 18.63
C LEU A 17 19.86 -5.80 18.85
N GLU A 18 21.13 -6.18 18.70
CA GLU A 18 21.59 -7.56 18.95
C GLU A 18 21.36 -8.00 20.41
N LYS A 19 21.49 -7.09 21.37
CA LYS A 19 21.16 -7.37 22.76
C LYS A 19 19.64 -7.44 23.01
N ALA A 20 18.85 -6.60 22.37
CA ALA A 20 17.41 -6.49 22.60
C ALA A 20 16.60 -7.60 21.92
N ILE A 21 16.96 -7.96 20.69
CA ILE A 21 16.18 -8.88 19.83
C ILE A 21 16.98 -10.10 19.34
N GLY A 22 18.25 -10.21 19.75
CA GLY A 22 19.15 -11.31 19.36
C GLY A 22 19.90 -11.06 18.05
N VAL A 23 20.88 -11.90 17.80
CA VAL A 23 21.67 -11.87 16.55
C VAL A 23 20.92 -12.62 15.46
N PRO A 24 20.77 -12.04 14.25
CA PRO A 24 20.14 -12.75 13.14
C PRO A 24 20.86 -14.08 12.84
N PRO A 25 20.13 -15.17 12.68
CA PRO A 25 20.74 -16.47 12.44
C PRO A 25 21.43 -16.49 11.07
N LYS A 26 22.66 -17.02 11.04
CA LYS A 26 23.39 -17.21 9.78
C LYS A 26 22.78 -18.29 8.89
N LYS A 27 22.11 -19.28 9.50
CA LYS A 27 21.38 -20.35 8.82
C LYS A 27 20.03 -20.53 9.47
N VAL A 28 19.00 -20.76 8.67
CA VAL A 28 17.63 -21.02 9.11
C VAL A 28 17.27 -22.46 8.72
N LYS A 29 16.72 -23.20 9.68
CA LYS A 29 16.07 -24.50 9.41
C LYS A 29 14.58 -24.23 9.33
N PHE A 30 13.97 -24.50 8.20
CA PHE A 30 12.54 -24.32 7.99
C PHE A 30 11.90 -25.64 7.59
N ALA A 31 11.05 -26.17 8.44
CA ALA A 31 10.32 -27.43 8.24
C ALA A 31 11.24 -28.58 7.74
N THR A 32 11.01 -29.09 6.55
CA THR A 32 11.75 -30.19 5.91
C THR A 32 13.04 -29.78 5.22
N PHE A 33 13.40 -28.48 5.24
CA PHE A 33 14.58 -28.00 4.51
C PHE A 33 15.86 -28.12 5.33
N SER A 34 16.95 -28.46 4.66
CA SER A 34 18.26 -28.41 5.25
C SER A 34 18.63 -26.98 5.67
N PRO A 35 19.35 -26.77 6.77
CA PRO A 35 19.75 -25.44 7.21
C PRO A 35 20.50 -24.69 6.12
N CYS A 36 19.98 -23.55 5.66
CA CYS A 36 20.59 -22.73 4.62
C CYS A 36 20.56 -21.24 4.99
N ALA A 37 21.40 -20.45 4.30
CA ALA A 37 21.36 -19.01 4.49
C ALA A 37 20.04 -18.43 3.99
N PRO A 38 19.45 -17.41 4.68
CA PRO A 38 18.19 -16.79 4.29
C PRO A 38 18.14 -16.34 2.82
N LYS A 39 19.26 -15.81 2.30
CA LYS A 39 19.37 -15.41 0.89
C LYS A 39 19.23 -16.57 -0.08
N MET A 40 19.73 -17.75 0.26
CA MET A 40 19.56 -18.96 -0.56
C MET A 40 18.11 -19.43 -0.55
N LEU A 41 17.44 -19.35 0.59
CA LEU A 41 16.02 -19.67 0.73
C LEU A 41 15.16 -18.74 -0.13
N PHE A 42 15.43 -17.44 -0.05
CA PHE A 42 14.79 -16.46 -0.91
C PHE A 42 14.98 -16.79 -2.40
N SER A 43 16.21 -16.99 -2.87
CA SER A 43 16.49 -17.28 -4.29
C SER A 43 15.80 -18.55 -4.77
N LYS A 44 15.72 -19.57 -3.92
CA LYS A 44 15.16 -20.87 -4.28
C LYS A 44 13.61 -20.88 -4.31
N TYR A 45 12.96 -20.21 -3.37
CA TYR A 45 11.51 -20.34 -3.16
C TYR A 45 10.73 -19.08 -3.49
N VAL A 46 11.32 -17.90 -3.30
CA VAL A 46 10.65 -16.62 -3.54
C VAL A 46 11.06 -16.05 -4.90
N GLY A 47 12.34 -16.05 -5.21
CA GLY A 47 12.86 -15.48 -6.46
C GLY A 47 12.40 -16.21 -7.73
N THR A 48 11.95 -17.48 -7.60
CA THR A 48 11.45 -18.29 -8.73
C THR A 48 9.94 -18.17 -8.93
N LEU A 49 9.20 -17.58 -8.00
CA LEU A 49 7.75 -17.42 -8.14
C LEU A 49 7.42 -16.47 -9.30
N PRO A 50 6.45 -16.85 -10.17
CA PRO A 50 5.96 -15.96 -11.22
C PRO A 50 5.53 -14.61 -10.64
N GLY A 51 5.96 -13.51 -11.24
CA GLY A 51 5.60 -12.16 -10.80
C GLY A 51 6.47 -11.56 -9.69
N ASN A 52 7.39 -12.32 -9.07
CA ASN A 52 8.25 -11.85 -7.98
C ASN A 52 9.54 -11.13 -8.42
N SER A 53 9.67 -10.77 -9.69
CA SER A 53 10.76 -9.89 -10.11
C SER A 53 10.47 -8.47 -9.64
N PHE A 54 11.10 -8.04 -8.54
CA PHE A 54 10.99 -6.67 -8.03
C PHE A 54 11.37 -5.63 -9.09
N GLU A 55 12.25 -5.98 -10.03
CA GLU A 55 12.66 -5.13 -11.14
C GLU A 55 11.51 -4.83 -12.12
N LYS A 56 10.51 -5.70 -12.18
CA LYS A 56 9.33 -5.53 -13.04
C LYS A 56 8.18 -4.80 -12.34
N LYS A 57 8.29 -4.56 -11.05
CA LYS A 57 7.26 -3.85 -10.29
C LYS A 57 7.34 -2.35 -10.55
N VAL A 58 6.17 -1.74 -10.64
CA VAL A 58 5.97 -0.29 -10.65
C VAL A 58 5.01 0.09 -9.56
N VAL A 59 5.32 1.14 -8.82
CA VAL A 59 4.41 1.69 -7.82
C VAL A 59 3.55 2.73 -8.52
N LEU A 60 2.31 2.35 -8.77
CA LEU A 60 1.28 3.25 -9.30
C LEU A 60 0.66 4.07 -8.18
N ILE A 61 0.33 5.31 -8.49
CA ILE A 61 -0.56 6.13 -7.68
C ILE A 61 -1.72 6.64 -8.52
N HIS A 62 -2.86 6.87 -7.86
CA HIS A 62 -3.98 7.59 -8.43
C HIS A 62 -4.26 8.84 -7.61
N VAL A 63 -3.64 9.94 -8.02
CA VAL A 63 -3.73 11.26 -7.39
C VAL A 63 -4.21 12.26 -8.45
N PRO A 64 -5.53 12.51 -8.55
CA PRO A 64 -6.12 13.22 -9.69
C PRO A 64 -5.65 14.65 -9.92
N HIS A 65 -5.17 15.35 -8.89
CA HIS A 65 -4.66 16.73 -9.00
C HIS A 65 -3.20 16.81 -9.49
N LEU A 66 -2.50 15.68 -9.56
CA LEU A 66 -1.16 15.61 -10.13
C LEU A 66 -1.21 15.23 -11.61
N ASN A 67 -0.20 15.63 -12.38
CA ASN A 67 -0.10 15.28 -13.80
C ASN A 67 -0.09 13.76 -14.00
N GLN A 68 -0.93 13.27 -14.91
CA GLN A 68 -0.97 11.85 -15.25
C GLN A 68 0.22 11.45 -16.13
N ASN A 69 0.56 10.16 -16.08
CA ASN A 69 1.67 9.56 -16.83
C ASN A 69 3.02 10.23 -16.52
N GLN A 70 3.21 10.61 -15.26
CA GLN A 70 4.38 11.30 -14.75
C GLN A 70 4.92 10.58 -13.51
N TYR A 71 6.25 10.52 -13.37
CA TYR A 71 6.91 10.05 -12.16
C TYR A 71 7.03 11.13 -11.10
N TYR A 72 6.80 10.74 -9.86
CA TYR A 72 6.96 11.54 -8.66
C TYR A 72 7.84 10.83 -7.65
N THR A 73 8.56 11.59 -6.84
CA THR A 73 9.33 11.09 -5.71
C THR A 73 9.20 12.03 -4.52
N ILE A 74 9.47 11.51 -3.33
CA ILE A 74 9.67 12.29 -2.11
C ILE A 74 11.09 11.95 -1.63
N PRO A 75 12.09 12.79 -1.91
CA PRO A 75 13.49 12.48 -1.65
C PRO A 75 13.79 12.07 -0.20
N GLU A 76 13.08 12.66 0.75
CA GLU A 76 13.26 12.40 2.19
C GLU A 76 12.81 10.99 2.60
N LEU A 77 11.98 10.32 1.80
CA LEU A 77 11.59 8.92 2.02
C LEU A 77 12.59 7.92 1.43
N ASN A 78 13.57 8.36 0.66
CA ASN A 78 14.67 7.54 0.15
C ASN A 78 15.74 7.32 1.24
N ASN A 79 15.37 6.68 2.32
CA ASN A 79 16.19 6.51 3.53
C ASN A 79 17.11 5.28 3.49
N MET A 80 16.99 4.44 2.46
CA MET A 80 17.81 3.23 2.32
C MET A 80 19.03 3.51 1.44
N LYS A 81 20.21 3.53 2.03
CA LYS A 81 21.47 3.63 1.29
C LYS A 81 21.63 2.43 0.35
N GLN A 82 21.90 2.67 -0.93
CA GLN A 82 21.99 1.66 -1.99
C GLN A 82 20.65 0.92 -2.28
N GLY A 83 19.53 1.41 -1.74
CA GLY A 83 18.20 0.93 -2.08
C GLY A 83 17.70 1.47 -3.42
N HIS A 84 16.62 0.89 -3.91
CA HIS A 84 15.93 1.43 -5.07
C HIS A 84 15.30 2.79 -4.71
N PRO A 85 15.35 3.77 -5.60
CA PRO A 85 14.68 5.04 -5.38
C PRO A 85 13.17 4.84 -5.28
N LEU A 86 12.52 5.56 -4.36
CA LEU A 86 11.07 5.57 -4.25
C LEU A 86 10.50 6.39 -5.40
N LEU A 87 9.91 5.73 -6.38
CA LEU A 87 9.29 6.34 -7.54
C LEU A 87 7.82 5.96 -7.62
N TYR A 88 6.96 6.95 -7.68
CA TYR A 88 5.51 6.81 -7.87
C TYR A 88 5.15 7.22 -9.30
N PHE A 89 4.48 6.35 -10.05
CA PHE A 89 3.95 6.69 -11.36
C PHE A 89 2.47 7.03 -11.25
N ASN A 90 2.11 8.30 -11.48
CA ASN A 90 0.71 8.73 -11.41
C ASN A 90 -0.04 8.37 -12.69
N THR A 91 -1.24 7.80 -12.53
CA THR A 91 -2.07 7.37 -13.65
C THR A 91 -3.55 7.65 -13.41
N SER A 92 -4.38 7.48 -14.44
CA SER A 92 -5.82 7.63 -14.32
C SER A 92 -6.44 6.53 -13.46
N GLY A 93 -7.57 6.81 -12.82
CA GLY A 93 -8.33 5.84 -12.02
C GLY A 93 -8.64 4.54 -12.79
N PRO A 94 -9.18 4.61 -14.01
CA PRO A 94 -9.41 3.42 -14.82
C PRO A 94 -8.16 2.60 -15.07
N THR A 95 -7.04 3.22 -15.45
CA THR A 95 -5.76 2.51 -15.68
C THR A 95 -5.23 1.88 -14.39
N PHE A 96 -5.32 2.61 -13.27
CA PHE A 96 -4.94 2.13 -11.95
C PHE A 96 -5.72 0.87 -11.56
N LYS A 97 -7.06 0.93 -11.65
CA LYS A 97 -7.94 -0.18 -11.31
C LYS A 97 -7.74 -1.39 -12.24
N GLN A 98 -7.64 -1.17 -13.55
CA GLN A 98 -7.42 -2.24 -14.53
C GLN A 98 -6.10 -2.97 -14.30
N ALA A 99 -5.03 -2.25 -13.96
CA ALA A 99 -3.75 -2.89 -13.67
C ALA A 99 -3.82 -3.81 -12.43
N ILE A 100 -4.54 -3.39 -11.40
CA ILE A 100 -4.78 -4.20 -10.19
C ILE A 100 -5.63 -5.43 -10.52
N LEU A 101 -6.72 -5.26 -11.26
CA LEU A 101 -7.57 -6.38 -11.68
C LEU A 101 -6.77 -7.42 -12.46
N LYS A 102 -5.88 -6.97 -13.37
CA LYS A 102 -5.04 -7.87 -14.16
C LYS A 102 -4.05 -8.68 -13.32
N GLU A 103 -3.50 -8.11 -12.26
CA GLU A 103 -2.68 -8.84 -11.28
C GLU A 103 -3.51 -9.94 -10.61
N LEU A 104 -4.67 -9.58 -10.07
CA LEU A 104 -5.55 -10.50 -9.34
C LEU A 104 -6.10 -11.61 -10.24
N GLU A 105 -6.48 -11.32 -11.48
CA GLU A 105 -6.85 -12.32 -12.50
C GLU A 105 -5.71 -13.31 -12.81
N SER A 106 -4.47 -12.86 -12.61
CA SER A 106 -3.27 -13.68 -12.76
C SER A 106 -2.83 -14.37 -11.45
N ASN A 107 -3.73 -14.45 -10.47
CA ASN A 107 -3.47 -14.99 -9.12
C ASN A 107 -2.28 -14.32 -8.43
N THR A 108 -2.05 -13.04 -8.68
CA THR A 108 -0.97 -12.26 -8.06
C THR A 108 -1.57 -11.25 -7.09
N PRO A 109 -1.39 -11.42 -5.77
CA PRO A 109 -1.83 -10.45 -4.78
C PRO A 109 -1.17 -9.08 -4.97
N VAL A 110 -1.90 -8.01 -4.65
CA VAL A 110 -1.44 -6.63 -4.88
C VAL A 110 -1.29 -5.90 -3.56
N TRP A 111 -0.05 -5.50 -3.24
CA TRP A 111 0.20 -4.56 -2.15
C TRP A 111 -0.37 -3.19 -2.51
N PHE A 112 -1.11 -2.59 -1.59
CA PHE A 112 -1.69 -1.26 -1.77
C PHE A 112 -1.66 -0.42 -0.50
N GLY A 113 -1.71 0.90 -0.68
CA GLY A 113 -1.83 1.89 0.38
C GLY A 113 -3.13 2.67 0.26
N SER A 114 -3.81 2.85 1.37
CA SER A 114 -5.11 3.52 1.44
C SER A 114 -5.26 4.38 2.68
N ASP A 115 -6.30 5.23 2.68
CA ASP A 115 -6.81 5.86 3.90
C ASP A 115 -7.81 4.91 4.59
N TYR A 116 -7.27 4.00 5.37
CA TYR A 116 -8.00 2.86 5.90
C TYR A 116 -9.05 3.22 6.95
N GLY A 117 -8.89 4.31 7.68
CA GLY A 117 -9.82 4.69 8.75
C GLY A 117 -11.19 5.21 8.29
N GLN A 118 -11.38 5.42 6.97
CA GLN A 118 -12.57 6.04 6.41
C GLN A 118 -13.72 5.03 6.26
N PHE A 119 -14.91 5.38 6.74
CA PHE A 119 -16.16 4.62 6.57
C PHE A 119 -16.01 3.11 6.82
N GLN A 120 -15.39 2.77 7.94
CA GLN A 120 -15.11 1.40 8.35
C GLN A 120 -16.06 0.91 9.44
N HIS A 121 -16.66 -0.26 9.27
CA HIS A 121 -17.32 -1.01 10.33
C HIS A 121 -16.34 -2.04 10.90
N LYS A 122 -15.76 -1.71 12.05
CA LYS A 122 -14.65 -2.50 12.61
C LYS A 122 -15.07 -3.90 13.01
N ASP A 123 -16.26 -4.06 13.58
CA ASP A 123 -16.75 -5.36 14.05
C ASP A 123 -17.13 -6.31 12.90
N GLU A 124 -17.58 -5.75 11.78
CA GLU A 124 -17.99 -6.53 10.59
C GLU A 124 -16.88 -6.64 9.54
N SER A 125 -15.70 -6.07 9.79
CA SER A 125 -14.57 -6.07 8.85
C SER A 125 -14.95 -5.62 7.44
N PHE A 126 -15.75 -4.56 7.36
CA PHE A 126 -16.31 -4.04 6.13
C PHE A 126 -16.11 -2.53 6.01
N SER A 127 -15.82 -2.04 4.79
CA SER A 127 -15.68 -0.61 4.52
C SER A 127 -16.47 -0.23 3.28
N ASP A 128 -17.35 0.77 3.41
CA ASP A 128 -18.20 1.27 2.32
C ASP A 128 -18.53 2.74 2.55
N ASN A 129 -18.51 3.53 1.50
CA ASN A 129 -18.97 4.92 1.53
C ASN A 129 -20.44 5.09 1.93
N GLN A 130 -21.22 4.01 1.88
CA GLN A 130 -22.64 4.00 2.25
C GLN A 130 -22.89 3.47 3.66
N LEU A 131 -21.83 3.22 4.42
CA LEU A 131 -21.90 2.58 5.74
C LEU A 131 -22.75 3.36 6.74
N PHE A 132 -22.71 4.69 6.68
CA PHE A 132 -23.44 5.56 7.59
C PHE A 132 -24.55 6.31 6.87
N ASP A 133 -25.69 6.42 7.55
CA ASP A 133 -26.85 7.21 7.06
C ASP A 133 -26.81 8.62 7.65
N TYR A 134 -26.45 9.59 6.82
CA TYR A 134 -26.37 11.01 7.20
C TYR A 134 -27.62 11.82 6.86
N ARG A 135 -28.68 11.18 6.33
CA ARG A 135 -29.92 11.88 5.91
C ARG A 135 -30.58 12.63 7.06
N GLY A 136 -30.44 12.11 8.28
CA GLY A 136 -30.96 12.78 9.49
C GLY A 136 -30.27 14.11 9.85
N PHE A 137 -29.13 14.43 9.20
CA PHE A 137 -28.40 15.68 9.41
C PHE A 137 -28.60 16.70 8.26
N GLU A 138 -29.54 16.44 7.36
CA GLU A 138 -29.82 17.29 6.19
C GLU A 138 -28.66 17.47 5.18
N PHE A 139 -27.59 16.69 5.34
CA PHE A 139 -26.47 16.70 4.39
C PHE A 139 -26.70 15.73 3.24
N LYS A 140 -26.36 16.16 2.04
CA LYS A 140 -26.26 15.26 0.90
C LYS A 140 -24.98 14.44 1.02
N LYS A 141 -25.03 13.19 0.60
CA LYS A 141 -23.88 12.27 0.63
C LYS A 141 -22.64 12.85 -0.07
N GLU A 142 -22.85 13.53 -1.20
CA GLU A 142 -21.82 14.16 -2.01
C GLU A 142 -21.12 15.32 -1.30
N GLU A 143 -21.78 15.91 -0.29
CA GLU A 143 -21.22 16.99 0.54
C GLU A 143 -20.31 16.45 1.63
N LEU A 144 -20.53 15.20 2.05
CA LEU A 144 -19.77 14.55 3.12
C LEU A 144 -18.60 13.74 2.58
N ILE A 145 -18.74 13.17 1.38
CA ILE A 145 -17.69 12.36 0.74
C ILE A 145 -17.05 13.18 -0.36
N LEU A 146 -15.94 13.83 -0.03
CA LEU A 146 -15.18 14.58 -1.02
C LEU A 146 -14.59 13.63 -2.06
N LYS A 147 -14.67 14.05 -3.33
CA LYS A 147 -13.96 13.35 -4.41
C LYS A 147 -12.46 13.34 -4.13
N LYS A 148 -11.79 12.29 -4.52
CA LYS A 148 -10.32 12.12 -4.35
C LYS A 148 -9.52 13.32 -4.86
N SER A 149 -9.98 13.97 -5.95
CA SER A 149 -9.37 15.20 -6.48
C SER A 149 -9.30 16.36 -5.49
N ASN A 150 -10.24 16.41 -4.54
CA ASN A 150 -10.34 17.45 -3.54
C ASN A 150 -9.85 16.95 -2.17
N SER A 151 -10.18 15.72 -1.80
CA SER A 151 -9.85 15.19 -0.47
C SER A 151 -8.34 15.06 -0.24
N ILE A 152 -7.56 14.66 -1.25
CA ILE A 152 -6.10 14.52 -1.11
C ILE A 152 -5.41 15.88 -0.93
N PRO A 153 -5.63 16.92 -1.78
CA PRO A 153 -4.98 18.22 -1.61
C PRO A 153 -5.26 18.89 -0.27
N TYR A 154 -6.44 18.65 0.30
CA TYR A 154 -6.85 19.19 1.60
C TYR A 154 -6.52 18.29 2.79
N TYR A 155 -5.73 17.22 2.59
CA TYR A 155 -5.35 16.25 3.63
C TYR A 155 -6.51 15.55 4.32
N GLN A 156 -7.69 15.51 3.69
CA GLN A 156 -8.83 14.74 4.15
C GLN A 156 -8.67 13.24 3.85
N THR A 157 -7.82 12.93 2.88
CA THR A 157 -7.49 11.56 2.48
C THR A 157 -5.98 11.46 2.25
N ASN A 158 -5.33 10.52 2.91
CA ASN A 158 -3.92 10.22 2.75
C ASN A 158 -3.65 8.72 2.96
N PRO A 159 -2.60 8.15 2.35
CA PRO A 159 -2.26 6.75 2.54
C PRO A 159 -1.66 6.54 3.94
N ASN A 160 -2.46 6.07 4.88
CA ASN A 160 -2.07 5.84 6.28
C ASN A 160 -1.93 4.38 6.65
N HIS A 161 -2.36 3.46 5.78
CA HIS A 161 -2.28 2.02 6.04
C HIS A 161 -2.01 1.22 4.76
N ALA A 162 -1.17 0.18 4.89
CA ALA A 162 -0.81 -0.71 3.81
C ALA A 162 -1.39 -2.10 4.04
N MET A 163 -1.99 -2.67 3.00
CA MET A 163 -2.64 -3.98 3.03
C MET A 163 -2.40 -4.72 1.71
N VAL A 164 -3.00 -5.91 1.56
CA VAL A 164 -2.88 -6.73 0.37
C VAL A 164 -4.27 -7.01 -0.21
N LEU A 165 -4.49 -6.63 -1.46
CA LEU A 165 -5.64 -7.09 -2.25
C LEU A 165 -5.39 -8.56 -2.64
N HIS A 166 -6.33 -9.41 -2.26
CA HIS A 166 -6.26 -10.85 -2.46
C HIS A 166 -7.22 -11.35 -3.54
N GLY A 167 -8.31 -10.62 -3.77
CA GLY A 167 -9.32 -10.98 -4.74
C GLY A 167 -10.39 -9.91 -4.92
N PHE A 168 -11.39 -10.22 -5.70
CA PHE A 168 -12.54 -9.35 -5.91
C PHE A 168 -13.78 -10.15 -6.28
N TYR A 169 -14.95 -9.55 -6.05
CA TYR A 169 -16.25 -10.03 -6.53
C TYR A 169 -16.81 -9.07 -7.57
N TYR A 170 -17.49 -9.61 -8.56
CA TYR A 170 -18.29 -8.82 -9.51
C TYR A 170 -19.74 -9.35 -9.56
N LYS A 171 -20.68 -8.45 -9.75
CA LYS A 171 -22.09 -8.83 -9.79
C LYS A 171 -22.54 -9.35 -11.14
N THR A 172 -22.07 -8.72 -12.22
CA THR A 172 -22.52 -9.01 -13.59
C THR A 172 -21.39 -9.05 -14.62
N LYS A 173 -20.31 -8.29 -14.42
CA LYS A 173 -19.18 -8.20 -15.37
C LYS A 173 -17.85 -8.26 -14.63
N PRO A 174 -16.89 -9.08 -15.10
CA PRO A 174 -15.56 -9.19 -14.48
C PRO A 174 -14.79 -7.86 -14.42
N SER A 175 -15.04 -6.95 -15.36
CA SER A 175 -14.37 -5.64 -15.41
C SER A 175 -14.91 -4.60 -14.41
N GLN A 176 -15.99 -4.94 -13.69
CA GLN A 176 -16.63 -4.05 -12.72
C GLN A 176 -16.81 -4.79 -11.39
N PRO A 177 -15.77 -4.85 -10.55
CA PRO A 177 -15.90 -5.41 -9.22
C PRO A 177 -16.93 -4.61 -8.42
N CYS A 178 -17.65 -5.29 -7.56
CA CYS A 178 -18.54 -4.64 -6.59
C CYS A 178 -17.87 -4.60 -5.21
N PHE A 179 -17.04 -5.60 -4.91
CA PHE A 179 -16.30 -5.72 -3.66
C PHE A 179 -14.91 -6.27 -3.90
N TRP A 180 -13.97 -5.87 -3.02
CA TRP A 180 -12.60 -6.34 -3.01
C TRP A 180 -12.32 -7.07 -1.71
N ILE A 181 -11.58 -8.16 -1.80
CA ILE A 181 -11.12 -8.94 -0.65
C ILE A 181 -9.73 -8.47 -0.30
N VAL A 182 -9.56 -8.07 0.95
CA VAL A 182 -8.31 -7.51 1.47
C VAL A 182 -7.82 -8.36 2.62
N GLU A 183 -6.53 -8.65 2.63
CA GLU A 183 -5.81 -9.20 3.76
C GLU A 183 -5.16 -8.08 4.55
N ASN A 184 -5.47 -8.01 5.84
CA ASN A 184 -4.99 -7.00 6.77
C ASN A 184 -4.04 -7.63 7.80
N SER A 185 -3.04 -6.85 8.23
CA SER A 185 -2.09 -7.27 9.27
C SER A 185 -2.66 -7.24 10.69
N HIS A 186 -3.88 -6.74 10.89
CA HIS A 186 -4.55 -6.75 12.18
C HIS A 186 -4.98 -8.17 12.56
N ASP A 187 -4.75 -8.48 13.84
CA ASP A 187 -4.86 -9.81 14.43
C ASP A 187 -6.25 -10.45 14.23
N ALA A 188 -6.26 -11.78 14.28
CA ALA A 188 -7.40 -12.68 14.19
C ALA A 188 -8.54 -12.47 15.23
N LYS A 189 -8.47 -11.44 16.06
CA LYS A 189 -9.53 -11.03 16.99
C LYS A 189 -10.72 -10.37 16.32
N MET A 190 -10.59 -9.96 15.04
CA MET A 190 -11.74 -9.49 14.27
C MET A 190 -12.69 -10.66 14.05
N LYS A 191 -13.97 -10.48 14.38
CA LYS A 191 -15.01 -11.49 14.23
C LYS A 191 -15.01 -12.03 12.79
N LYS A 192 -15.21 -13.33 12.64
CA LYS A 192 -15.37 -13.97 11.33
C LYS A 192 -16.51 -13.30 10.57
N ILE A 193 -16.22 -12.74 9.42
CA ILE A 193 -17.27 -12.39 8.46
C ILE A 193 -17.84 -13.70 7.96
N SER A 194 -19.11 -13.98 8.29
CA SER A 194 -19.90 -15.15 7.87
C SER A 194 -19.13 -16.32 7.20
N TYR A 195 -19.37 -17.48 7.65
CA TYR A 195 -19.15 -18.86 7.21
C TYR A 195 -17.96 -19.26 6.30
N GLU A 196 -17.35 -18.34 5.51
CA GLU A 196 -16.34 -18.73 4.49
C GLU A 196 -15.01 -17.96 4.55
N TYR A 197 -14.86 -16.92 5.37
CA TYR A 197 -13.65 -16.08 5.38
C TYR A 197 -12.83 -16.25 6.65
N ASP A 198 -11.52 -16.49 6.43
CA ASP A 198 -10.53 -16.56 7.50
C ASP A 198 -10.39 -15.24 8.25
N ALA A 199 -10.05 -15.32 9.53
CA ALA A 199 -9.70 -14.18 10.34
C ALA A 199 -8.57 -13.35 9.69
N GLY A 200 -8.70 -12.02 9.74
CA GLY A 200 -7.73 -11.09 9.13
C GLY A 200 -8.10 -10.60 7.73
N LYS A 201 -9.18 -11.12 7.12
CA LYS A 201 -9.70 -10.59 5.85
C LYS A 201 -10.78 -9.55 6.10
N ILE A 202 -10.79 -8.53 5.25
CA ILE A 202 -11.82 -7.49 5.23
C ILE A 202 -12.36 -7.34 3.81
N ILE A 203 -13.58 -6.82 3.71
CA ILE A 203 -14.22 -6.52 2.44
C ILE A 203 -14.34 -5.00 2.30
N ILE A 204 -14.00 -4.48 1.14
CA ILE A 204 -14.20 -3.08 0.80
C ILE A 204 -15.05 -2.97 -0.45
N SER A 205 -15.98 -2.01 -0.48
CA SER A 205 -16.79 -1.75 -1.68
C SER A 205 -15.96 -1.09 -2.78
N ASP A 206 -16.40 -1.22 -4.03
CA ASP A 206 -15.72 -0.59 -5.15
C ASP A 206 -15.74 0.95 -5.06
N SER A 207 -16.82 1.53 -4.53
CA SER A 207 -16.91 2.97 -4.30
C SER A 207 -15.92 3.45 -3.22
N TRP A 208 -15.69 2.64 -2.19
CA TRP A 208 -14.67 2.91 -1.19
C TRP A 208 -13.26 2.81 -1.79
N PHE A 209 -13.02 1.78 -2.60
CA PHE A 209 -11.76 1.61 -3.33
C PHE A 209 -11.43 2.85 -4.15
N ASP A 210 -12.37 3.34 -4.94
CA ASP A 210 -12.16 4.52 -5.80
C ASP A 210 -11.79 5.78 -5.02
N ASN A 211 -12.33 5.95 -3.81
CA ASN A 211 -12.07 7.15 -3.02
C ASN A 211 -10.81 7.05 -2.16
N TYR A 212 -10.48 5.87 -1.62
CA TYR A 212 -9.49 5.77 -0.55
C TYR A 212 -8.25 4.92 -0.89
N VAL A 213 -8.25 4.13 -1.96
CA VAL A 213 -7.05 3.42 -2.42
C VAL A 213 -6.22 4.36 -3.30
N ILE A 214 -4.99 4.66 -2.86
CA ILE A 214 -4.17 5.72 -3.47
C ILE A 214 -2.94 5.13 -4.17
N ILE A 215 -2.33 4.09 -3.59
CA ILE A 215 -1.05 3.51 -4.01
C ILE A 215 -1.25 2.03 -4.28
N ALA A 216 -0.61 1.48 -5.31
CA ALA A 216 -0.55 0.03 -5.55
C ALA A 216 0.76 -0.37 -6.23
N SER A 217 1.27 -1.56 -5.90
CA SER A 217 2.45 -2.14 -6.54
C SER A 217 2.03 -3.24 -7.50
N VAL A 218 2.23 -3.02 -8.80
CA VAL A 218 1.84 -3.95 -9.87
C VAL A 218 3.00 -4.27 -10.79
N ASN A 219 2.92 -5.36 -11.57
CA ASN A 219 3.84 -5.59 -12.66
C ASN A 219 3.56 -4.60 -13.81
N HIS A 220 4.62 -4.09 -14.42
CA HIS A 220 4.44 -3.17 -15.55
C HIS A 220 3.67 -3.82 -16.72
N THR A 221 3.71 -5.15 -16.86
CA THR A 221 2.99 -5.92 -17.88
C THR A 221 1.48 -5.97 -17.64
N SER A 222 1.03 -5.74 -16.41
CA SER A 222 -0.39 -5.70 -16.06
C SER A 222 -1.08 -4.41 -16.50
N ILE A 223 -0.31 -3.43 -16.94
CA ILE A 223 -0.84 -2.18 -17.51
C ILE A 223 -1.17 -2.42 -18.97
N LEU A 224 -2.45 -2.40 -19.33
CA LEU A 224 -2.93 -2.77 -20.66
C LEU A 224 -2.53 -1.76 -21.74
N SER A 225 -2.54 -0.46 -21.43
CA SER A 225 -2.18 0.59 -22.38
C SER A 225 -0.70 0.56 -22.73
N LYS A 226 -0.38 0.33 -24.01
CA LYS A 226 0.99 0.40 -24.54
C LYS A 226 1.59 1.79 -24.30
N GLN A 227 0.83 2.84 -24.56
CA GLN A 227 1.28 4.22 -24.35
C GLN A 227 1.70 4.49 -22.90
N VAL A 228 0.93 4.01 -21.94
CA VAL A 228 1.26 4.13 -20.51
C VAL A 228 2.51 3.31 -20.17
N ARG A 229 2.62 2.08 -20.68
CA ARG A 229 3.83 1.25 -20.47
C ARG A 229 5.10 1.88 -21.02
N ASP A 230 5.01 2.54 -22.15
CA ASP A 230 6.18 3.22 -22.74
C ASP A 230 6.59 4.44 -21.92
N LYS A 231 5.64 5.18 -21.36
CA LYS A 231 5.91 6.27 -20.40
C LYS A 231 6.54 5.76 -19.09
N ILE A 232 6.16 4.59 -18.61
CA ILE A 232 6.75 3.97 -17.40
C ILE A 232 8.22 3.61 -17.60
N LYS A 233 8.63 3.28 -18.81
CA LYS A 233 10.06 3.02 -19.12
C LYS A 233 10.91 4.28 -19.10
N ASP A 234 10.30 5.42 -19.38
CA ASP A 234 10.97 6.72 -19.38
C ASP A 234 11.01 7.30 -17.96
N LYS A 235 12.16 7.21 -17.34
CA LYS A 235 12.44 7.78 -16.00
C LYS A 235 13.28 9.06 -16.08
N SER A 236 13.36 9.69 -17.24
CA SER A 236 14.17 10.90 -17.45
C SER A 236 13.61 12.13 -16.73
N SER A 237 12.30 12.16 -16.50
CA SER A 237 11.62 13.26 -15.81
C SER A 237 10.92 12.75 -14.56
N VAL A 238 11.42 13.12 -13.38
CA VAL A 238 10.85 12.80 -12.07
C VAL A 238 10.60 14.09 -11.31
N ILE A 239 9.37 14.33 -10.90
CA ILE A 239 8.99 15.51 -10.13
C ILE A 239 9.14 15.21 -8.64
N SER A 240 9.90 16.05 -7.93
CA SER A 240 10.02 15.96 -6.48
C SER A 240 8.82 16.61 -5.79
N LEU A 241 8.16 15.84 -4.94
CA LEU A 241 7.15 16.36 -4.03
C LEU A 241 7.79 16.68 -2.67
N PRO A 242 7.30 17.69 -1.97
CA PRO A 242 7.79 18.01 -0.64
C PRO A 242 7.41 16.91 0.36
N LYS A 243 8.21 16.77 1.44
CA LYS A 243 7.98 15.78 2.49
C LYS A 243 6.61 15.89 3.18
N TRP A 244 6.01 17.06 3.18
CA TRP A 244 4.66 17.31 3.70
C TRP A 244 3.54 17.03 2.67
N SER A 245 3.88 16.54 1.49
CA SER A 245 2.87 16.04 0.56
C SER A 245 1.98 14.98 1.23
N PRO A 246 0.69 14.90 0.89
CA PRO A 246 -0.19 13.83 1.39
C PRO A 246 0.36 12.43 1.18
N LEU A 247 1.14 12.20 0.13
CA LEU A 247 1.84 10.94 -0.12
C LEU A 247 3.00 10.68 0.86
N GLY A 248 3.52 11.71 1.51
CA GLY A 248 4.56 11.62 2.54
C GLY A 248 4.02 11.48 3.96
N ALA A 249 2.73 11.69 4.17
CA ALA A 249 2.11 11.78 5.50
C ALA A 249 2.22 10.48 6.32
N VAL A 250 2.37 9.33 5.69
CA VAL A 250 2.56 8.03 6.38
C VAL A 250 3.75 8.06 7.34
N SER A 251 4.75 8.90 7.08
CA SER A 251 5.94 9.03 7.94
C SER A 251 5.69 9.82 9.22
N TYR A 252 4.57 10.54 9.33
CA TYR A 252 4.31 11.47 10.43
C TYR A 252 3.26 11.01 11.44
N THR A 253 2.48 9.98 11.13
CA THR A 253 1.46 9.48 12.05
C THR A 253 2.02 8.91 13.35
N HIS A 254 3.33 8.62 13.41
CA HIS A 254 4.03 8.21 14.62
C HIS A 254 4.66 9.37 15.42
N LEU A 255 4.60 10.60 14.93
CA LEU A 255 5.15 11.78 15.59
C LEU A 255 4.11 12.62 16.33
N THR A 256 2.84 12.27 16.30
CA THR A 256 1.89 12.85 17.23
C THR A 256 2.23 12.32 18.62
N LEU A 257 2.79 13.19 19.45
CA LEU A 257 2.93 12.95 20.89
C LEU A 257 1.61 12.37 21.41
N PRO A 258 1.63 11.29 22.20
CA PRO A 258 0.42 10.80 22.82
C PRO A 258 -0.18 11.94 23.63
N THR A 259 -1.27 12.50 23.13
CA THR A 259 -2.09 13.38 23.94
C THR A 259 -2.56 12.54 25.12
N LYS A 260 -1.91 12.70 26.27
CA LYS A 260 -2.45 12.17 27.54
C LYS A 260 -3.86 12.72 27.62
N ARG A 261 -4.85 11.85 27.54
CA ARG A 261 -6.17 12.19 28.05
C ARG A 261 -5.96 12.49 29.52
N ILE A 262 -6.04 13.75 29.88
CA ILE A 262 -6.24 14.17 31.25
C ILE A 262 -7.72 13.86 31.49
N VAL A 263 -7.98 12.82 32.28
CA VAL A 263 -9.27 12.54 32.87
C VAL A 263 -9.41 13.45 34.08
#